data_c576bf552472fd160ee5fad54bb1c4ea
#
_entry.id   c576bf552472fd160ee5fad54bb1c4ea
#
_cell.length_a   1.000
_cell.length_b   1.000
_cell.length_c   1.000
_cell.angle_alpha   90.00
_cell.angle_beta   90.00
_cell.angle_gamma   90.00
#
_symmetry.space_group_name_H-M   'P 1'
#
loop_
_entity.id
_entity.type
_entity.pdbx_description
1 polymer ?
#
loop_
_entity_poly.entity_id
_entity_poly.type
_entity_poly.pdbx_seq_one_letter_code
_entity_poly.pdbx_strand_id
1 'polypeptide(L)'
;MLFIEKSYIIIVMIEECKVLRRIEMGFIEQLKIKAKSNKKTIVLPEGMDRRTYEAAQQIVEEDFADIIILASPEEAEKYGKGYDIENVTIIDPKDCVKTKEYAEEFYMLRKAKGMTETQAYAMLVSDYMYFACMMVRAGDADGVVSGACHSSANTLRPSLQIIKTKPGSKLVSAFFVMCVQNKELGTDGVFVMGDCGLNQNPNPEQLADIAASSAESFEYLVGEKARVAMLSHSTHGSAAHPDVDKVVEATKIAQKEYPQFLIDGELQTDAAV
;
A
#
# COMPACT_ATOMS: atom_id res chain seq x y z
N MET A 1 -3.30 1.11 -2.71
CA MET A 1 -3.97 -0.14 -2.28
C MET A 1 -3.15 -0.77 -1.16
N LEU A 2 -3.74 -0.94 0.02
CA LEU A 2 -3.07 -1.63 1.12
C LEU A 2 -3.55 -3.08 1.10
N PHE A 3 -2.71 -4.03 0.75
CA PHE A 3 -3.00 -5.45 0.91
C PHE A 3 -2.36 -5.95 2.20
N ILE A 4 -3.17 -6.63 3.02
CA ILE A 4 -2.70 -7.30 4.22
C ILE A 4 -2.98 -8.80 4.07
N GLU A 5 -2.00 -9.55 3.63
CA GLU A 5 -1.89 -10.94 4.06
C GLU A 5 -1.09 -10.90 5.36
N LYS A 6 -1.73 -11.17 6.47
CA LYS A 6 -1.23 -11.20 7.87
C LYS A 6 0.07 -10.43 8.21
N SER A 7 0.65 -9.60 7.34
CA SER A 7 1.92 -8.93 7.60
C SER A 7 2.38 -7.84 6.60
N TYR A 8 1.59 -7.36 5.62
CA TYR A 8 2.07 -6.37 4.65
C TYR A 8 1.18 -5.14 4.56
N ILE A 9 1.78 -3.95 4.62
CA ILE A 9 1.12 -2.69 4.26
C ILE A 9 1.65 -2.28 2.89
N ILE A 10 0.80 -2.30 1.87
CA ILE A 10 1.10 -1.79 0.53
C ILE A 10 0.21 -0.59 0.28
N ILE A 11 0.81 0.59 0.12
CA ILE A 11 0.09 1.82 -0.23
C ILE A 11 0.25 2.03 -1.72
N VAL A 12 -0.83 1.92 -2.48
CA VAL A 12 -0.89 2.38 -3.87
C VAL A 12 -1.62 3.71 -3.89
N MET A 13 -0.91 4.79 -4.19
CA MET A 13 -1.51 6.08 -4.48
C MET A 13 -1.96 6.06 -5.95
N ILE A 14 -3.25 6.24 -6.17
CA ILE A 14 -3.79 6.37 -7.53
C ILE A 14 -3.81 7.86 -7.85
N GLU A 15 -2.77 8.35 -8.56
CA GLU A 15 -2.90 9.60 -9.30
C GLU A 15 -3.64 9.32 -10.62
N GLU A 16 -4.56 10.21 -10.99
CA GLU A 16 -5.27 10.17 -12.28
C GLU A 16 -4.26 10.23 -13.44
N CYS A 17 -3.82 9.10 -13.92
CA CYS A 17 -3.05 9.03 -15.15
C CYS A 17 -4.00 8.74 -16.33
N LYS A 18 -4.46 9.78 -17.03
CA LYS A 18 -5.27 9.69 -18.26
C LYS A 18 -4.59 8.89 -19.40
N VAL A 19 -3.35 8.49 -19.21
CA VAL A 19 -2.56 7.68 -20.16
C VAL A 19 -2.93 6.19 -20.09
N LEU A 20 -3.54 5.71 -19.00
CA LEU A 20 -3.85 4.29 -18.78
C LEU A 20 -4.94 3.71 -19.69
N ARG A 21 -5.65 4.49 -20.48
CA ARG A 21 -6.71 4.00 -21.38
C ARG A 21 -6.24 3.24 -22.64
N ARG A 22 -4.94 3.01 -22.82
CA ARG A 22 -4.39 2.32 -24.00
C ARG A 22 -3.41 1.18 -23.71
N ILE A 23 -3.23 0.79 -22.45
CA ILE A 23 -2.41 -0.37 -22.11
C ILE A 23 -3.28 -1.61 -22.31
N GLU A 24 -2.90 -2.52 -23.19
CA GLU A 24 -3.50 -3.85 -23.26
C GLU A 24 -3.39 -4.50 -21.88
N MET A 25 -4.53 -4.79 -21.30
CA MET A 25 -4.76 -4.96 -19.85
C MET A 25 -4.35 -6.33 -19.28
N GLY A 26 -3.29 -6.96 -19.79
CA GLY A 26 -2.90 -8.29 -19.35
C GLY A 26 -2.66 -8.42 -17.84
N PHE A 27 -1.80 -7.58 -17.27
CA PHE A 27 -1.42 -7.69 -15.86
C PHE A 27 -2.56 -7.30 -14.89
N ILE A 28 -3.25 -6.19 -15.12
CA ILE A 28 -4.35 -5.73 -14.26
C ILE A 28 -5.50 -6.74 -14.29
N GLU A 29 -5.84 -7.29 -15.43
CA GLU A 29 -6.87 -8.33 -15.54
C GLU A 29 -6.48 -9.62 -14.82
N GLN A 30 -5.22 -10.02 -14.89
CA GLN A 30 -4.72 -11.17 -14.10
C GLN A 30 -4.85 -10.93 -12.59
N LEU A 31 -4.55 -9.71 -12.11
CA LEU A 31 -4.75 -9.34 -10.71
C LEU A 31 -6.23 -9.38 -10.31
N LYS A 32 -7.13 -8.87 -11.17
CA LYS A 32 -8.58 -8.92 -10.92
C LYS A 32 -9.09 -10.37 -10.87
N ILE A 33 -8.66 -11.23 -11.78
CA ILE A 33 -9.00 -12.67 -11.78
C ILE A 33 -8.50 -13.33 -10.48
N LYS A 34 -7.26 -13.05 -10.07
CA LYS A 34 -6.69 -13.55 -8.81
C LYS A 34 -7.49 -13.05 -7.61
N ALA A 35 -7.90 -11.78 -7.60
CA ALA A 35 -8.72 -11.20 -6.54
C ALA A 35 -10.11 -11.84 -6.46
N LYS A 36 -10.77 -12.08 -7.60
CA LYS A 36 -12.08 -12.77 -7.66
C LYS A 36 -12.02 -14.18 -7.08
N SER A 37 -10.91 -14.89 -7.24
CA SER A 37 -10.76 -16.26 -6.72
C SER A 37 -10.64 -16.32 -5.18
N ASN A 38 -10.30 -15.21 -4.54
CA ASN A 38 -10.18 -15.08 -3.09
C ASN A 38 -10.52 -13.64 -2.68
N LYS A 39 -11.81 -13.30 -2.80
CA LYS A 39 -12.30 -11.97 -2.47
C LYS A 39 -11.90 -11.52 -1.09
N LYS A 40 -11.57 -10.26 -0.98
CA LYS A 40 -11.16 -9.60 0.24
C LYS A 40 -12.08 -8.43 0.55
N THR A 41 -12.31 -8.20 1.83
CA THR A 41 -13.07 -7.05 2.32
C THR A 41 -12.14 -5.85 2.47
N ILE A 42 -12.40 -4.79 1.70
CA ILE A 42 -11.58 -3.58 1.65
C ILE A 42 -12.37 -2.40 2.22
N VAL A 43 -11.73 -1.68 3.16
CA VAL A 43 -12.31 -0.46 3.74
C VAL A 43 -11.82 0.77 2.96
N LEU A 44 -12.75 1.62 2.58
CA LEU A 44 -12.52 2.92 1.97
C LEU A 44 -12.92 4.00 3.00
N PRO A 45 -11.94 4.63 3.70
CA PRO A 45 -12.22 5.53 4.81
C PRO A 45 -12.55 6.98 4.38
N GLU A 46 -12.78 7.23 3.11
CA GLU A 46 -12.94 8.57 2.54
C GLU A 46 -14.36 8.77 1.98
N GLY A 47 -15.39 8.41 2.77
CA GLY A 47 -16.79 8.57 2.39
C GLY A 47 -17.26 10.02 2.22
N MET A 48 -16.41 10.99 2.55
CA MET A 48 -16.59 12.40 2.24
C MET A 48 -16.09 12.79 0.83
N ASP A 49 -15.68 11.83 0.00
CA ASP A 49 -15.20 12.07 -1.36
C ASP A 49 -15.99 11.24 -2.38
N ARG A 50 -16.49 11.90 -3.43
CA ARG A 50 -17.29 11.27 -4.48
C ARG A 50 -16.57 10.15 -5.22
N ARG A 51 -15.24 10.27 -5.39
CA ARG A 51 -14.41 9.25 -6.06
C ARG A 51 -14.43 7.90 -5.35
N THR A 52 -14.65 7.91 -4.03
CA THR A 52 -14.79 6.69 -3.23
C THR A 52 -16.01 5.86 -3.66
N TYR A 53 -17.13 6.53 -3.90
CA TYR A 53 -18.37 5.87 -4.35
C TYR A 53 -18.28 5.41 -5.81
N GLU A 54 -17.64 6.21 -6.67
CA GLU A 54 -17.37 5.85 -8.06
C GLU A 54 -16.49 4.58 -8.13
N ALA A 55 -15.44 4.54 -7.34
CA ALA A 55 -14.57 3.35 -7.25
C ALA A 55 -15.30 2.14 -6.67
N ALA A 56 -16.11 2.33 -5.61
CA ALA A 56 -16.89 1.26 -5.00
C ALA A 56 -17.88 0.64 -5.98
N GLN A 57 -18.63 1.45 -6.74
CA GLN A 57 -19.52 0.96 -7.79
C GLN A 57 -18.76 0.09 -8.81
N GLN A 58 -17.63 0.57 -9.34
CA GLN A 58 -16.83 -0.18 -10.31
C GLN A 58 -16.31 -1.51 -9.75
N ILE A 59 -15.85 -1.52 -8.48
CA ILE A 59 -15.36 -2.72 -7.83
C ILE A 59 -16.47 -3.76 -7.66
N VAL A 60 -17.67 -3.32 -7.26
CA VAL A 60 -18.84 -4.19 -7.09
C VAL A 60 -19.34 -4.72 -8.43
N GLU A 61 -19.42 -3.87 -9.46
CA GLU A 61 -19.80 -4.29 -10.82
C GLU A 61 -18.82 -5.34 -11.38
N GLU A 62 -17.52 -5.17 -11.14
CA GLU A 62 -16.49 -6.10 -11.56
C GLU A 62 -16.32 -7.30 -10.61
N ASP A 63 -16.88 -7.27 -9.42
CA ASP A 63 -16.96 -8.37 -8.45
C ASP A 63 -15.62 -8.95 -8.00
N PHE A 64 -14.62 -8.11 -7.74
CA PHE A 64 -13.28 -8.58 -7.28
C PHE A 64 -12.94 -8.28 -5.82
N ALA A 65 -13.76 -7.50 -5.11
CA ALA A 65 -13.64 -7.27 -3.68
C ALA A 65 -14.99 -6.91 -3.05
N ASP A 66 -15.13 -7.17 -1.75
CA ASP A 66 -16.23 -6.64 -0.94
C ASP A 66 -15.83 -5.29 -0.36
N ILE A 67 -16.72 -4.30 -0.40
CA ILE A 67 -16.39 -2.91 -0.04
C ILE A 67 -17.14 -2.46 1.18
N ILE A 68 -16.41 -1.83 2.10
CA ILE A 68 -16.94 -1.06 3.23
C ILE A 68 -16.51 0.40 3.04
N ILE A 69 -17.47 1.32 3.02
CA ILE A 69 -17.20 2.76 3.05
C ILE A 69 -17.47 3.28 4.46
N LEU A 70 -16.52 4.02 5.02
CA LEU A 70 -16.74 4.77 6.27
C LEU A 70 -17.30 6.14 5.94
N ALA A 71 -18.53 6.37 6.36
CA ALA A 71 -19.26 7.62 6.11
C ALA A 71 -20.37 7.82 7.13
N SER A 72 -20.67 9.08 7.48
CA SER A 72 -21.94 9.40 8.12
C SER A 72 -23.12 9.27 7.12
N PRO A 73 -24.35 9.16 7.61
CA PRO A 73 -25.53 9.13 6.74
C PRO A 73 -25.61 10.33 5.79
N GLU A 74 -25.26 11.54 6.28
CA GLU A 74 -25.26 12.76 5.51
C GLU A 74 -24.19 12.75 4.41
N GLU A 75 -23.01 12.22 4.71
CA GLU A 75 -21.92 12.05 3.73
C GLU A 75 -22.32 11.04 2.64
N ALA A 76 -22.90 9.91 3.04
CA ALA A 76 -23.34 8.89 2.12
C ALA A 76 -24.46 9.41 1.18
N GLU A 77 -25.44 10.15 1.71
CA GLU A 77 -26.48 10.78 0.91
C GLU A 77 -25.92 11.83 -0.07
N LYS A 78 -24.99 12.66 0.42
CA LYS A 78 -24.43 13.76 -0.35
C LYS A 78 -23.47 13.29 -1.45
N TYR A 79 -22.53 12.40 -1.12
CA TYR A 79 -21.43 12.03 -2.00
C TYR A 79 -21.69 10.73 -2.78
N GLY A 80 -22.56 9.85 -2.24
CA GLY A 80 -22.98 8.60 -2.89
C GLY A 80 -24.11 8.78 -3.91
N LYS A 81 -24.74 9.96 -3.94
CA LYS A 81 -25.87 10.23 -4.83
C LYS A 81 -25.50 10.05 -6.31
N GLY A 82 -26.22 9.14 -6.97
CA GLY A 82 -26.06 8.84 -8.39
C GLY A 82 -25.13 7.67 -8.70
N TYR A 83 -24.60 7.00 -7.67
CA TYR A 83 -23.87 5.75 -7.79
C TYR A 83 -24.72 4.57 -7.33
N ASP A 84 -24.53 3.42 -7.96
CA ASP A 84 -25.09 2.15 -7.48
C ASP A 84 -24.19 1.56 -6.39
N ILE A 85 -24.65 1.68 -5.16
CA ILE A 85 -23.94 1.21 -3.97
C ILE A 85 -24.80 0.24 -3.13
N GLU A 86 -25.80 -0.41 -3.75
CA GLU A 86 -26.70 -1.33 -3.04
C GLU A 86 -25.94 -2.47 -2.35
N ASN A 87 -24.86 -2.95 -2.99
CA ASN A 87 -24.01 -4.02 -2.47
C ASN A 87 -22.75 -3.51 -1.73
N VAL A 88 -22.72 -2.23 -1.33
CA VAL A 88 -21.64 -1.62 -0.54
C VAL A 88 -22.10 -1.48 0.91
N THR A 89 -21.29 -1.94 1.84
CA THR A 89 -21.56 -1.71 3.27
C THR A 89 -21.11 -0.31 3.67
N ILE A 90 -22.01 0.50 4.22
CA ILE A 90 -21.70 1.83 4.76
C ILE A 90 -21.72 1.76 6.28
N ILE A 91 -20.66 2.22 6.93
CA ILE A 91 -20.52 2.23 8.39
C ILE A 91 -20.20 3.64 8.86
N ASP A 92 -21.04 4.18 9.76
CA ASP A 92 -20.67 5.35 10.56
C ASP A 92 -19.93 4.88 11.83
N PRO A 93 -18.67 5.30 12.03
CA PRO A 93 -17.94 4.98 13.25
C PRO A 93 -18.62 5.42 14.55
N LYS A 94 -19.50 6.43 14.51
CA LYS A 94 -20.24 6.90 15.69
C LYS A 94 -21.32 5.91 16.13
N ASP A 95 -21.96 5.23 15.18
CA ASP A 95 -23.10 4.35 15.42
C ASP A 95 -22.73 2.87 15.35
N CYS A 96 -21.47 2.54 15.01
CA CYS A 96 -21.02 1.16 14.91
C CYS A 96 -20.92 0.50 16.28
N VAL A 97 -21.53 -0.68 16.41
CA VAL A 97 -21.55 -1.46 17.66
C VAL A 97 -20.17 -1.83 18.19
N LYS A 98 -19.18 -1.95 17.30
CA LYS A 98 -17.78 -2.31 17.62
C LYS A 98 -16.92 -1.12 18.03
N THR A 99 -17.39 0.12 17.92
CA THR A 99 -16.58 1.31 18.17
C THR A 99 -15.96 1.35 19.57
N LYS A 100 -16.72 0.89 20.58
CA LYS A 100 -16.21 0.82 21.96
C LYS A 100 -15.10 -0.22 22.11
N GLU A 101 -15.29 -1.40 21.55
CA GLU A 101 -14.30 -2.49 21.53
C GLU A 101 -13.00 -2.04 20.85
N TYR A 102 -13.11 -1.43 19.67
CA TYR A 102 -11.96 -0.87 18.97
C TYR A 102 -11.27 0.24 19.77
N ALA A 103 -12.03 1.09 20.47
CA ALA A 103 -11.46 2.16 21.27
C ALA A 103 -10.69 1.61 22.48
N GLU A 104 -11.20 0.58 23.14
CA GLU A 104 -10.53 -0.11 24.24
C GLU A 104 -9.21 -0.76 23.75
N GLU A 105 -9.24 -1.47 22.63
CA GLU A 105 -8.04 -2.07 22.05
C GLU A 105 -7.02 -0.99 21.62
N PHE A 106 -7.47 0.08 20.96
CA PHE A 106 -6.60 1.18 20.56
C PHE A 106 -5.97 1.89 21.78
N TYR A 107 -6.75 2.11 22.84
CA TYR A 107 -6.20 2.58 24.11
C TYR A 107 -5.11 1.66 24.66
N MET A 108 -5.35 0.35 24.67
CA MET A 108 -4.36 -0.63 25.14
C MET A 108 -3.06 -0.58 24.34
N LEU A 109 -3.14 -0.35 23.03
CA LEU A 109 -1.98 -0.18 22.15
C LEU A 109 -1.19 1.09 22.44
N ARG A 110 -1.86 2.16 22.92
CA ARG A 110 -1.28 3.50 23.00
C ARG A 110 -1.15 4.07 24.42
N LYS A 111 -1.68 3.42 25.45
CA LYS A 111 -1.64 3.90 26.85
C LYS A 111 -0.21 4.19 27.34
N ALA A 112 0.77 3.39 26.93
CA ALA A 112 2.19 3.63 27.26
C ALA A 112 2.77 4.89 26.60
N LYS A 113 2.07 5.48 25.63
CA LYS A 113 2.39 6.75 24.97
C LYS A 113 1.52 7.91 25.48
N GLY A 114 0.80 7.71 26.57
CA GLY A 114 0.00 8.75 27.22
C GLY A 114 -1.42 8.93 26.70
N MET A 115 -1.92 8.04 25.84
CA MET A 115 -3.31 8.08 25.38
C MET A 115 -4.27 7.71 26.52
N THR A 116 -5.41 8.40 26.61
CA THR A 116 -6.52 8.05 27.48
C THR A 116 -7.62 7.31 26.72
N GLU A 117 -8.51 6.61 27.43
CA GLU A 117 -9.66 5.92 26.82
C GLU A 117 -10.57 6.89 26.05
N THR A 118 -10.84 8.06 26.66
CA THR A 118 -11.65 9.11 26.02
C THR A 118 -11.01 9.61 24.73
N GLN A 119 -9.69 9.79 24.71
CA GLN A 119 -8.96 10.19 23.51
C GLN A 119 -8.98 9.11 22.42
N ALA A 120 -8.83 7.84 22.81
CA ALA A 120 -8.91 6.73 21.89
C ALA A 120 -10.28 6.68 21.20
N TYR A 121 -11.36 6.75 21.97
CA TYR A 121 -12.72 6.78 21.42
C TYR A 121 -12.95 8.00 20.51
N ALA A 122 -12.61 9.19 21.00
CA ALA A 122 -12.78 10.42 20.22
C ALA A 122 -12.03 10.38 18.87
N MET A 123 -10.83 9.82 18.87
CA MET A 123 -10.03 9.69 17.65
C MET A 123 -10.69 8.74 16.65
N LEU A 124 -11.20 7.60 17.06
CA LEU A 124 -11.85 6.64 16.17
C LEU A 124 -13.13 7.17 15.53
N VAL A 125 -13.91 7.98 16.26
CA VAL A 125 -15.15 8.55 15.73
C VAL A 125 -14.95 9.82 14.88
N SER A 126 -13.78 10.47 15.00
CA SER A 126 -13.47 11.69 14.27
C SER A 126 -12.52 11.50 13.08
N ASP A 127 -11.79 10.40 13.03
CA ASP A 127 -10.82 10.11 11.98
C ASP A 127 -11.03 8.67 11.45
N TYR A 128 -11.69 8.60 10.31
CA TYR A 128 -12.08 7.34 9.67
C TYR A 128 -10.89 6.45 9.32
N MET A 129 -9.70 7.02 9.11
CA MET A 129 -8.51 6.22 8.82
C MET A 129 -8.06 5.39 10.04
N TYR A 130 -8.17 5.95 11.26
CA TYR A 130 -7.92 5.20 12.50
C TYR A 130 -8.93 4.08 12.69
N PHE A 131 -10.19 4.34 12.42
CA PHE A 131 -11.24 3.33 12.51
C PHE A 131 -11.02 2.20 11.50
N ALA A 132 -10.71 2.53 10.24
CA ALA A 132 -10.39 1.55 9.20
C ALA A 132 -9.21 0.65 9.59
N CYS A 133 -8.15 1.24 10.17
CA CYS A 133 -7.01 0.47 10.67
C CYS A 133 -7.39 -0.47 11.82
N MET A 134 -8.33 -0.08 12.69
CA MET A 134 -8.82 -0.96 13.75
C MET A 134 -9.66 -2.11 13.18
N MET A 135 -10.50 -1.88 12.17
CA MET A 135 -11.24 -2.95 11.48
C MET A 135 -10.29 -4.01 10.93
N VAL A 136 -9.23 -3.56 10.25
CA VAL A 136 -8.23 -4.48 9.71
C VAL A 136 -7.50 -5.24 10.82
N ARG A 137 -7.11 -4.55 11.88
CA ARG A 137 -6.44 -5.16 13.02
C ARG A 137 -7.31 -6.20 13.73
N ALA A 138 -8.60 -5.94 13.86
CA ALA A 138 -9.58 -6.85 14.47
C ALA A 138 -9.94 -8.04 13.54
N GLY A 139 -9.57 -7.99 12.25
CA GLY A 139 -9.92 -9.01 11.26
C GLY A 139 -11.34 -8.85 10.68
N ASP A 140 -11.96 -7.69 10.88
CA ASP A 140 -13.28 -7.35 10.30
C ASP A 140 -13.16 -6.85 8.85
N ALA A 141 -11.94 -6.54 8.43
CA ALA A 141 -11.58 -6.26 7.04
C ALA A 141 -10.18 -6.80 6.74
N ASP A 142 -9.91 -7.08 5.48
CA ASP A 142 -8.61 -7.57 5.02
C ASP A 142 -7.64 -6.44 4.67
N GLY A 143 -8.16 -5.25 4.33
CA GLY A 143 -7.31 -4.14 3.93
C GLY A 143 -8.01 -2.78 3.93
N VAL A 144 -7.20 -1.72 3.80
CA VAL A 144 -7.65 -0.33 3.65
C VAL A 144 -7.07 0.25 2.38
N VAL A 145 -7.90 0.99 1.62
CA VAL A 145 -7.44 1.82 0.50
C VAL A 145 -7.82 3.26 0.80
N SER A 146 -6.84 4.14 0.81
CA SER A 146 -6.98 5.56 1.13
C SER A 146 -6.04 6.40 0.25
N GLY A 147 -6.25 7.70 0.18
CA GLY A 147 -5.42 8.65 -0.56
C GLY A 147 -6.21 9.53 -1.52
N ALA A 148 -7.54 9.42 -1.56
CA ALA A 148 -8.39 10.33 -2.33
C ALA A 148 -8.33 11.75 -1.75
N CYS A 149 -8.37 11.89 -0.41
CA CYS A 149 -8.30 13.17 0.28
C CYS A 149 -7.37 13.18 1.52
N HIS A 150 -6.86 12.03 1.96
CA HIS A 150 -5.85 11.97 3.01
C HIS A 150 -4.44 12.19 2.45
N SER A 151 -3.61 12.93 3.19
CA SER A 151 -2.18 13.00 2.91
C SER A 151 -1.49 11.68 3.26
N SER A 152 -0.31 11.42 2.66
CA SER A 152 0.50 10.23 2.99
C SER A 152 0.76 10.11 4.50
N ALA A 153 1.02 11.22 5.19
CA ALA A 153 1.23 11.23 6.63
C ALA A 153 -0.03 10.81 7.42
N ASN A 154 -1.21 11.24 6.98
CA ASN A 154 -2.47 10.92 7.63
C ASN A 154 -2.91 9.47 7.35
N THR A 155 -2.44 8.87 6.28
CA THR A 155 -2.65 7.44 5.99
C THR A 155 -1.64 6.55 6.73
N LEU A 156 -0.36 6.92 6.70
CA LEU A 156 0.71 6.11 7.27
C LEU A 156 0.71 6.09 8.81
N ARG A 157 0.41 7.24 9.44
CA ARG A 157 0.45 7.34 10.91
C ARG A 157 -0.50 6.36 11.59
N PRO A 158 -1.81 6.28 11.26
CA PRO A 158 -2.71 5.28 11.81
C PRO A 158 -2.25 3.85 11.52
N SER A 159 -1.82 3.59 10.29
CA SER A 159 -1.34 2.28 9.85
C SER A 159 -0.16 1.79 10.71
N LEU A 160 0.85 2.65 10.92
CA LEU A 160 2.01 2.32 11.75
C LEU A 160 1.68 2.19 13.24
N GLN A 161 0.71 2.95 13.73
CA GLN A 161 0.32 2.92 15.14
C GLN A 161 -0.50 1.69 15.50
N ILE A 162 -1.34 1.21 14.59
CA ILE A 162 -2.35 0.17 14.84
C ILE A 162 -1.94 -1.15 14.18
N ILE A 163 -1.71 -1.17 12.87
CA ILE A 163 -1.41 -2.39 12.10
C ILE A 163 0.05 -2.80 12.31
N LYS A 164 0.95 -1.79 12.32
CA LYS A 164 2.41 -1.94 12.42
C LYS A 164 3.04 -2.53 11.16
N THR A 165 4.35 -2.81 11.23
CA THR A 165 5.10 -3.48 10.17
C THR A 165 4.97 -5.00 10.27
N LYS A 166 5.22 -5.69 9.16
CA LYS A 166 5.42 -7.15 9.14
C LYS A 166 6.47 -7.56 10.16
N PRO A 167 6.28 -8.67 10.91
CA PRO A 167 7.32 -9.18 11.78
C PRO A 167 8.65 -9.40 11.03
N GLY A 168 9.74 -8.87 11.58
CA GLY A 168 11.07 -8.91 10.94
C GLY A 168 11.35 -7.74 9.99
N SER A 169 10.37 -6.95 9.58
CA SER A 169 10.59 -5.75 8.77
C SER A 169 11.06 -4.59 9.63
N LYS A 170 12.21 -4.02 9.29
CA LYS A 170 12.83 -2.90 10.02
C LYS A 170 12.24 -1.54 9.63
N LEU A 171 11.69 -1.44 8.40
CA LEU A 171 11.07 -0.22 7.90
C LEU A 171 9.85 -0.52 7.02
N VAL A 172 9.04 0.51 6.76
CA VAL A 172 8.01 0.49 5.72
C VAL A 172 8.60 1.09 4.46
N SER A 173 8.44 0.42 3.33
CA SER A 173 8.78 0.93 2.01
C SER A 173 7.53 1.04 1.15
N ALA A 174 7.60 1.92 0.15
CA ALA A 174 6.58 2.05 -0.87
C ALA A 174 7.16 1.63 -2.22
N PHE A 175 6.30 1.22 -3.16
CA PHE A 175 6.72 0.92 -4.52
C PHE A 175 5.62 1.25 -5.51
N PHE A 176 6.02 1.49 -6.76
CA PHE A 176 5.11 1.51 -7.89
C PHE A 176 5.22 0.21 -8.69
N VAL A 177 4.08 -0.31 -9.14
CA VAL A 177 4.06 -1.31 -10.20
C VAL A 177 3.94 -0.56 -11.52
N MET A 178 4.98 -0.67 -12.33
CA MET A 178 5.05 -0.03 -13.65
C MET A 178 4.60 -1.03 -14.69
N CYS A 179 3.61 -0.64 -15.50
CA CYS A 179 3.15 -1.41 -16.67
C CYS A 179 3.44 -0.58 -17.90
N VAL A 180 4.47 -0.93 -18.64
CA VAL A 180 4.90 -0.20 -19.85
C VAL A 180 4.46 -0.91 -21.13
N GLN A 181 4.38 -0.15 -22.21
CA GLN A 181 3.97 -0.70 -23.52
C GLN A 181 5.03 -1.62 -24.13
N ASN A 182 6.31 -1.32 -23.91
CA ASN A 182 7.38 -2.19 -24.39
C ASN A 182 7.48 -3.45 -23.54
N LYS A 183 7.04 -4.56 -24.09
CA LYS A 183 7.00 -5.88 -23.44
C LYS A 183 8.36 -6.56 -23.28
N GLU A 184 9.39 -6.02 -23.89
CA GLU A 184 10.76 -6.51 -23.73
C GLU A 184 11.37 -6.07 -22.38
N LEU A 185 10.82 -5.00 -21.77
CA LEU A 185 11.26 -4.49 -20.48
C LEU A 185 10.60 -5.25 -19.31
N GLY A 186 11.36 -5.55 -18.29
CA GLY A 186 10.87 -6.26 -17.11
C GLY A 186 10.28 -7.63 -17.45
N THR A 187 9.19 -8.01 -16.81
CA THR A 187 8.43 -9.22 -17.13
C THR A 187 7.17 -8.82 -17.90
N ASP A 188 7.18 -9.00 -19.22
CA ASP A 188 6.07 -8.61 -20.10
C ASP A 188 5.62 -7.15 -19.93
N GLY A 189 6.59 -6.24 -19.79
CA GLY A 189 6.36 -4.82 -19.54
C GLY A 189 6.03 -4.46 -18.10
N VAL A 190 6.12 -5.40 -17.16
CA VAL A 190 5.83 -5.16 -15.73
C VAL A 190 7.10 -5.18 -14.90
N PHE A 191 7.28 -4.19 -14.05
CA PHE A 191 8.34 -4.14 -13.05
C PHE A 191 7.93 -3.30 -11.83
N VAL A 192 8.62 -3.52 -10.72
CA VAL A 192 8.41 -2.78 -9.47
C VAL A 192 9.53 -1.78 -9.29
N MET A 193 9.19 -0.54 -8.96
CA MET A 193 10.13 0.52 -8.57
C MET A 193 9.94 0.87 -7.10
N GLY A 194 10.89 0.57 -6.27
CA GLY A 194 10.93 0.91 -4.84
C GLY A 194 12.25 1.64 -4.50
N ASP A 195 12.29 2.53 -3.56
CA ASP A 195 11.25 3.30 -2.91
C ASP A 195 11.09 4.64 -3.63
N CYS A 196 9.88 4.98 -4.03
CA CYS A 196 9.65 6.14 -4.89
C CYS A 196 9.29 7.43 -4.14
N GLY A 197 9.40 7.48 -2.82
CA GLY A 197 9.11 8.73 -2.11
C GLY A 197 8.68 8.61 -0.66
N LEU A 198 8.76 7.44 -0.05
CA LEU A 198 8.44 7.27 1.37
C LEU A 198 9.68 7.50 2.24
N ASN A 199 10.81 6.90 1.88
CA ASN A 199 12.07 7.04 2.60
C ASN A 199 12.94 8.07 1.87
N GLN A 200 13.08 9.29 2.43
CA GLN A 200 13.74 10.41 1.75
C GLN A 200 15.24 10.19 1.53
N ASN A 201 15.93 9.61 2.49
CA ASN A 201 17.38 9.36 2.40
C ASN A 201 17.73 8.09 3.17
N PRO A 202 17.37 6.91 2.65
CA PRO A 202 17.68 5.66 3.31
C PRO A 202 19.20 5.43 3.39
N ASN A 203 19.64 4.87 4.50
CA ASN A 203 21.04 4.40 4.65
C ASN A 203 21.22 3.06 3.89
N PRO A 204 22.46 2.54 3.77
CA PRO A 204 22.73 1.29 3.04
C PRO A 204 21.91 0.09 3.51
N GLU A 205 21.73 -0.10 4.81
CA GLU A 205 20.94 -1.19 5.38
C GLU A 205 19.46 -1.05 5.04
N GLN A 206 18.93 0.17 5.11
CA GLN A 206 17.54 0.46 4.73
C GLN A 206 17.30 0.24 3.24
N LEU A 207 18.26 0.62 2.38
CA LEU A 207 18.18 0.34 0.94
C LEU A 207 18.18 -1.17 0.65
N ALA A 208 18.97 -1.94 1.36
CA ALA A 208 18.98 -3.40 1.25
C ALA A 208 17.62 -4.01 1.66
N ASP A 209 17.03 -3.53 2.77
CA ASP A 209 15.70 -3.95 3.21
C ASP A 209 14.59 -3.54 2.20
N ILE A 210 14.69 -2.35 1.59
CA ILE A 210 13.78 -1.89 0.52
C ILE A 210 13.89 -2.80 -0.72
N ALA A 211 15.10 -3.15 -1.12
CA ALA A 211 15.34 -4.05 -2.25
C ALA A 211 14.68 -5.41 -2.03
N ALA A 212 14.88 -6.01 -0.86
CA ALA A 212 14.29 -7.30 -0.51
C ALA A 212 12.75 -7.23 -0.46
N SER A 213 12.18 -6.20 0.18
CA SER A 213 10.73 -6.01 0.26
C SER A 213 10.10 -5.79 -1.12
N SER A 214 10.81 -5.09 -2.02
CA SER A 214 10.37 -4.87 -3.40
C SER A 214 10.42 -6.17 -4.20
N ALA A 215 11.46 -6.98 -4.02
CA ALA A 215 11.58 -8.29 -4.63
C ALA A 215 10.45 -9.24 -4.20
N GLU A 216 10.18 -9.34 -2.89
CA GLU A 216 9.05 -10.12 -2.37
C GLU A 216 7.72 -9.66 -2.99
N SER A 217 7.51 -8.35 -3.07
CA SER A 217 6.29 -7.78 -3.64
C SER A 217 6.15 -8.09 -5.13
N PHE A 218 7.24 -8.03 -5.89
CA PHE A 218 7.26 -8.41 -7.29
C PHE A 218 6.92 -9.90 -7.48
N GLU A 219 7.57 -10.80 -6.75
CA GLU A 219 7.30 -12.24 -6.83
C GLU A 219 5.84 -12.55 -6.47
N TYR A 220 5.28 -11.87 -5.46
CA TYR A 220 3.89 -12.06 -5.07
C TYR A 220 2.88 -11.58 -6.12
N LEU A 221 3.11 -10.40 -6.70
CA LEU A 221 2.17 -9.75 -7.63
C LEU A 221 2.28 -10.34 -9.05
N VAL A 222 3.51 -10.49 -9.55
CA VAL A 222 3.81 -10.90 -10.92
C VAL A 222 3.90 -12.44 -11.04
N GLY A 223 4.34 -13.12 -9.99
CA GLY A 223 4.48 -14.57 -9.97
C GLY A 223 5.78 -15.11 -10.57
N GLU A 224 6.71 -14.21 -10.91
CA GLU A 224 8.02 -14.54 -11.49
C GLU A 224 9.14 -14.26 -10.49
N LYS A 225 10.30 -14.88 -10.69
CA LYS A 225 11.49 -14.65 -9.86
C LYS A 225 12.00 -13.23 -10.02
N ALA A 226 12.21 -12.55 -8.89
CA ALA A 226 12.72 -11.19 -8.88
C ALA A 226 14.19 -11.12 -9.29
N ARG A 227 14.51 -10.15 -10.15
CA ARG A 227 15.86 -9.66 -10.44
C ARG A 227 15.88 -8.18 -10.06
N VAL A 228 16.74 -7.80 -9.14
CA VAL A 228 16.78 -6.47 -8.54
C VAL A 228 17.99 -5.71 -9.02
N ALA A 229 17.78 -4.54 -9.59
CA ALA A 229 18.83 -3.57 -9.91
C ALA A 229 18.85 -2.47 -8.84
N MET A 230 19.99 -2.29 -8.18
CA MET A 230 20.20 -1.19 -7.25
C MET A 230 20.64 0.05 -8.04
N LEU A 231 19.70 1.00 -8.21
CA LEU A 231 19.90 2.13 -9.12
C LEU A 231 20.77 3.24 -8.55
N SER A 232 21.63 3.77 -9.40
CA SER A 232 22.48 4.92 -9.14
C SER A 232 22.72 5.72 -10.44
N HIS A 233 23.38 6.87 -10.35
CA HIS A 233 23.92 7.56 -11.51
C HIS A 233 25.29 6.99 -11.98
N SER A 234 25.76 5.91 -11.37
CA SER A 234 26.97 5.16 -11.69
C SER A 234 26.60 3.73 -12.09
N THR A 235 27.38 3.14 -12.99
CA THR A 235 27.37 1.71 -13.32
C THR A 235 28.75 1.15 -13.04
N HIS A 236 28.86 0.26 -12.04
CA HIS A 236 30.10 -0.46 -11.67
C HIS A 236 31.35 0.46 -11.59
N GLY A 237 31.23 1.56 -10.83
CA GLY A 237 32.36 2.47 -10.59
C GLY A 237 32.59 3.51 -11.69
N SER A 238 31.62 3.74 -12.59
CA SER A 238 31.74 4.77 -13.66
C SER A 238 31.73 6.21 -13.10
N ALA A 239 31.26 6.42 -11.86
CA ALA A 239 31.30 7.70 -11.15
C ALA A 239 31.67 7.50 -9.68
N ALA A 240 32.24 8.54 -9.07
CA ALA A 240 32.58 8.56 -7.65
C ALA A 240 31.77 9.65 -6.93
N HIS A 241 30.94 9.24 -5.96
CA HIS A 241 30.12 10.14 -5.13
C HIS A 241 29.66 9.40 -3.86
N PRO A 242 29.47 10.06 -2.71
CA PRO A 242 28.96 9.40 -1.50
C PRO A 242 27.63 8.66 -1.70
N ASP A 243 26.75 9.15 -2.59
CA ASP A 243 25.51 8.44 -2.92
C ASP A 243 25.74 7.18 -3.74
N VAL A 244 26.81 7.12 -4.55
CA VAL A 244 27.23 5.89 -5.25
C VAL A 244 27.76 4.89 -4.23
N ASP A 245 28.66 5.32 -3.34
CA ASP A 245 29.24 4.46 -2.29
C ASP A 245 28.13 3.85 -1.43
N LYS A 246 27.09 4.63 -1.09
CA LYS A 246 25.90 4.17 -0.37
C LYS A 246 25.18 3.03 -1.09
N VAL A 247 24.98 3.14 -2.42
CA VAL A 247 24.31 2.10 -3.20
C VAL A 247 25.18 0.86 -3.35
N VAL A 248 26.50 1.03 -3.56
CA VAL A 248 27.47 -0.08 -3.60
C VAL A 248 27.45 -0.87 -2.30
N GLU A 249 27.45 -0.17 -1.16
CA GLU A 249 27.38 -0.81 0.16
C GLU A 249 26.05 -1.52 0.37
N ALA A 250 24.92 -0.86 0.02
CA ALA A 250 23.59 -1.45 0.08
C ALA A 250 23.47 -2.73 -0.75
N THR A 251 24.07 -2.75 -1.94
CA THR A 251 24.09 -3.94 -2.81
C THR A 251 24.80 -5.10 -2.14
N LYS A 252 25.98 -4.85 -1.56
CA LYS A 252 26.74 -5.88 -0.83
C LYS A 252 25.97 -6.43 0.37
N ILE A 253 25.32 -5.55 1.14
CA ILE A 253 24.47 -5.94 2.28
C ILE A 253 23.31 -6.80 1.78
N ALA A 254 22.59 -6.34 0.74
CA ALA A 254 21.45 -7.03 0.18
C ALA A 254 21.81 -8.43 -0.35
N GLN A 255 22.90 -8.57 -1.08
CA GLN A 255 23.40 -9.86 -1.57
C GLN A 255 23.74 -10.83 -0.44
N LYS A 256 24.29 -10.32 0.67
CA LYS A 256 24.66 -11.10 1.84
C LYS A 256 23.47 -11.51 2.70
N GLU A 257 22.56 -10.55 3.00
CA GLU A 257 21.43 -10.78 3.91
C GLU A 257 20.24 -11.45 3.22
N TYR A 258 20.08 -11.27 1.89
CA TYR A 258 18.98 -11.78 1.09
C TYR A 258 19.43 -12.62 -0.11
N PRO A 259 20.23 -13.70 0.12
CA PRO A 259 20.85 -14.50 -0.96
C PRO A 259 19.84 -15.26 -1.83
N GLN A 260 18.56 -15.28 -1.45
CA GLN A 260 17.47 -15.87 -2.24
C GLN A 260 17.10 -15.03 -3.46
N PHE A 261 17.46 -13.73 -3.48
CA PHE A 261 17.17 -12.84 -4.59
C PHE A 261 18.41 -12.59 -5.45
N LEU A 262 18.19 -12.43 -6.74
CA LEU A 262 19.24 -11.99 -7.68
C LEU A 262 19.32 -10.45 -7.62
N ILE A 263 20.34 -9.93 -6.93
CA ILE A 263 20.53 -8.49 -6.72
C ILE A 263 21.86 -8.08 -7.33
N ASP A 264 21.84 -7.04 -8.17
CA ASP A 264 23.05 -6.45 -8.75
C ASP A 264 23.01 -4.92 -8.66
N GLY A 265 24.16 -4.28 -8.73
CA GLY A 265 24.36 -2.82 -8.64
C GLY A 265 25.74 -2.45 -8.11
N GLU A 266 26.10 -1.17 -8.21
CA GLU A 266 25.19 -0.08 -8.65
C GLU A 266 25.07 -0.05 -10.18
N LEU A 267 23.86 0.27 -10.67
CA LEU A 267 23.57 0.34 -12.09
C LEU A 267 22.82 1.65 -12.42
N GLN A 268 23.12 2.24 -13.57
CA GLN A 268 22.24 3.24 -14.18
C GLN A 268 20.99 2.57 -14.75
N THR A 269 19.91 3.31 -14.93
CA THR A 269 18.62 2.75 -15.37
C THR A 269 18.72 2.08 -16.76
N ASP A 270 19.47 2.66 -17.69
CA ASP A 270 19.71 2.13 -19.03
C ASP A 270 20.54 0.83 -19.04
N ALA A 271 21.32 0.61 -17.99
CA ALA A 271 22.07 -0.64 -17.82
C ALA A 271 21.28 -1.71 -17.05
N ALA A 272 20.20 -1.31 -16.38
CA ALA A 272 19.38 -2.17 -15.54
C ALA A 272 18.20 -2.82 -16.30
N VAL A 273 17.80 -2.23 -17.45
CA VAL A 273 16.61 -2.64 -18.23
C VAL A 273 16.98 -3.19 -19.59
#